data_3440158089614099da8ec6df79c5617e
#
_entry.id   3440158089614099da8ec6df79c5617e
#
_cell.length_a   1.000
_cell.length_b   1.000
_cell.length_c   1.000
_cell.angle_alpha   90.00
_cell.angle_beta   90.00
_cell.angle_gamma   90.00
#
_symmetry.space_group_name_H-M   'P 1'
#
loop_
_entity.id
_entity.type
_entity.pdbx_description
1 polymer ?
#
loop_
_entity_poly.entity_id
_entity_poly.type
_entity_poly.pdbx_seq_one_letter_code
_entity_poly.pdbx_strand_id
1 'polypeptide(L)'
;IGGVKPLPDTFAPSVDHSGLADSHSTSRTVSAIIGDTGDPASGLNVSTTAGVGPTMVYRVTPDGGTAGSWTSEVMSPGTGTTRTQCVLAACTWTADIEDLDRGDTVEYYMTSQDVSIVASGVNSVTTSTDSFTVGDPNKMFIVEWRDMQYTNSNDRCTYQAVFYDVTNEIEFKYDDSCTNSYDAATVGFMDQTRTKGQTIRHSTSTQYITGTNPHTNNYRISTGSGDGSWEAFDRGMTGL
;
A
#
# COMPACT_ATOMS: atom_id res chain seq x y z
N ILE A 1 46.82 21.74 31.55
CA ILE A 1 45.87 21.93 30.44
C ILE A 1 44.67 21.00 30.78
N GLY A 2 43.62 21.59 31.32
CA GLY A 2 42.38 20.84 31.59
C GLY A 2 41.74 20.46 30.24
N GLY A 3 41.73 19.17 29.92
CA GLY A 3 40.98 18.67 28.78
C GLY A 3 39.50 18.99 28.95
N VAL A 4 38.89 19.60 27.96
CA VAL A 4 37.42 19.77 27.92
C VAL A 4 36.82 18.37 27.82
N LYS A 5 36.08 17.97 28.84
CA LYS A 5 35.33 16.70 28.79
C LYS A 5 34.27 16.82 27.69
N PRO A 6 34.21 15.92 26.73
CA PRO A 6 33.16 15.94 25.71
C PRO A 6 31.78 15.94 26.41
N LEU A 7 30.86 16.70 25.89
CA LEU A 7 29.45 16.64 26.37
C LEU A 7 28.90 15.22 26.09
N PRO A 8 28.12 14.68 27.01
CA PRO A 8 27.46 13.38 26.75
C PRO A 8 26.43 13.52 25.63
N ASP A 9 26.41 12.55 24.74
CA ASP A 9 25.33 12.40 23.80
C ASP A 9 24.06 11.95 24.54
N THR A 10 23.00 12.71 24.37
CA THR A 10 21.69 12.45 24.98
C THR A 10 20.58 12.27 23.94
N PHE A 11 20.94 12.28 22.66
CA PHE A 11 20.00 12.13 21.56
C PHE A 11 19.96 10.69 21.08
N ALA A 12 18.74 10.17 20.88
CA ALA A 12 18.57 8.89 20.21
C ALA A 12 18.73 9.05 18.68
N PRO A 13 19.14 7.97 17.98
CA PRO A 13 19.09 7.97 16.52
C PRO A 13 17.72 8.34 15.97
N SER A 14 17.68 8.96 14.82
CA SER A 14 16.45 9.22 14.07
C SER A 14 16.16 8.10 13.09
N VAL A 15 14.88 7.79 12.91
CA VAL A 15 14.38 6.86 11.89
C VAL A 15 13.28 7.58 11.12
N ASP A 16 13.51 7.75 9.82
CA ASP A 16 12.53 8.29 8.88
C ASP A 16 12.10 7.18 7.94
N HIS A 17 10.82 6.83 7.98
CA HIS A 17 10.23 5.72 7.25
C HIS A 17 8.81 6.07 6.81
N SER A 18 8.48 5.70 5.59
CA SER A 18 7.11 5.72 5.06
C SER A 18 6.55 4.32 5.08
N GLY A 19 5.38 4.15 5.69
CA GLY A 19 4.69 2.86 5.74
C GLY A 19 4.49 2.24 4.36
N LEU A 20 4.53 0.92 4.30
CA LEU A 20 4.27 0.17 3.07
C LEU A 20 2.76 0.11 2.82
N ALA A 21 2.35 0.38 1.59
CA ALA A 21 0.99 0.12 1.15
C ALA A 21 0.76 -1.38 0.89
N ASP A 22 -0.51 -1.80 0.91
CA ASP A 22 -0.91 -3.14 0.50
C ASP A 22 -0.42 -3.47 -0.91
N SER A 23 -0.13 -4.74 -1.16
CA SER A 23 0.46 -5.19 -2.42
C SER A 23 0.18 -6.68 -2.65
N HIS A 24 0.29 -7.13 -3.89
CA HIS A 24 0.23 -8.55 -4.26
C HIS A 24 1.57 -9.29 -4.11
N SER A 25 2.64 -8.57 -3.80
CA SER A 25 3.97 -9.19 -3.71
C SER A 25 4.09 -10.01 -2.43
N THR A 26 4.54 -11.24 -2.59
CA THR A 26 4.86 -12.16 -1.49
C THR A 26 6.25 -11.93 -0.89
N SER A 27 6.95 -10.92 -1.37
CA SER A 27 8.21 -10.42 -0.80
C SER A 27 8.19 -8.90 -0.80
N ARG A 28 8.59 -8.26 0.30
CA ARG A 28 8.55 -6.81 0.48
C ARG A 28 9.83 -6.30 1.12
N THR A 29 10.40 -5.27 0.52
CA THR A 29 11.54 -4.55 1.09
C THR A 29 11.04 -3.38 1.94
N VAL A 30 11.37 -3.38 3.22
CA VAL A 30 11.21 -2.23 4.12
C VAL A 30 12.45 -1.36 4.01
N SER A 31 12.26 -0.06 3.84
CA SER A 31 13.34 0.91 3.71
C SER A 31 13.14 2.07 4.69
N ALA A 32 14.23 2.50 5.33
CA ALA A 32 14.21 3.65 6.23
C ALA A 32 15.51 4.45 6.10
N ILE A 33 15.45 5.76 6.34
CA ILE A 33 16.63 6.58 6.54
C ILE A 33 16.92 6.60 8.04
N ILE A 34 18.07 6.05 8.44
CA ILE A 34 18.45 5.95 9.84
C ILE A 34 19.80 6.64 10.03
N GLY A 35 19.91 7.46 11.04
CA GLY A 35 21.14 8.17 11.38
C GLY A 35 21.12 8.71 12.80
N ASP A 36 22.32 8.89 13.34
CA ASP A 36 22.55 9.63 14.56
C ASP A 36 23.27 10.93 14.21
N THR A 37 22.47 11.99 14.05
CA THR A 37 22.93 13.31 13.55
C THR A 37 22.71 14.41 14.59
N GLY A 38 22.50 14.06 15.86
CA GLY A 38 22.40 15.00 16.97
C GLY A 38 23.70 15.78 17.16
N ASP A 39 23.72 16.80 18.03
CA ASP A 39 24.91 17.53 18.42
C ASP A 39 24.96 17.62 19.96
N PRO A 40 25.88 16.93 20.59
CA PRO A 40 26.90 16.04 20.04
C PRO A 40 26.37 14.66 19.65
N ALA A 41 26.74 14.17 18.46
CA ALA A 41 26.44 12.82 18.01
C ALA A 41 27.50 11.82 18.48
N SER A 42 27.10 10.67 19.01
CA SER A 42 28.01 9.56 19.29
C SER A 42 28.22 8.64 18.08
N GLY A 43 27.30 8.71 17.13
CA GLY A 43 27.26 7.93 15.93
C GLY A 43 26.32 6.71 16.06
N LEU A 44 25.76 6.33 14.94
CA LEU A 44 24.88 5.16 14.85
C LEU A 44 25.66 3.87 15.14
N ASN A 45 25.11 3.01 15.98
CA ASN A 45 25.62 1.66 16.16
C ASN A 45 25.29 0.82 14.91
N VAL A 46 26.29 0.47 14.13
CA VAL A 46 26.13 -0.27 12.87
C VAL A 46 26.39 -1.78 13.03
N SER A 47 26.20 -2.31 14.22
CA SER A 47 26.33 -3.74 14.52
C SER A 47 25.42 -4.59 13.61
N THR A 48 25.87 -5.82 13.37
CA THR A 48 25.07 -6.86 12.73
C THR A 48 24.30 -7.72 13.75
N THR A 49 24.29 -7.30 15.01
CA THR A 49 23.50 -7.97 16.06
C THR A 49 22.11 -7.33 16.10
N ALA A 50 21.09 -8.16 15.98
CA ALA A 50 19.69 -7.71 16.05
C ALA A 50 19.38 -7.00 17.37
N GLY A 51 18.67 -5.87 17.29
CA GLY A 51 18.35 -5.03 18.43
C GLY A 51 19.49 -4.11 18.91
N VAL A 52 20.68 -4.20 18.32
CA VAL A 52 21.83 -3.33 18.61
C VAL A 52 22.06 -2.33 17.45
N GLY A 53 22.24 -2.84 16.23
CA GLY A 53 22.25 -2.02 15.02
C GLY A 53 20.84 -1.79 14.46
N PRO A 54 20.73 -1.11 13.32
CA PRO A 54 19.45 -0.97 12.61
C PRO A 54 18.80 -2.32 12.39
N THR A 55 17.59 -2.48 12.94
CA THR A 55 16.88 -3.75 12.98
C THR A 55 15.42 -3.49 12.65
N MET A 56 14.88 -4.27 11.73
CA MET A 56 13.44 -4.40 11.50
C MET A 56 12.92 -5.54 12.38
N VAL A 57 11.81 -5.32 13.04
CA VAL A 57 11.09 -6.34 13.82
C VAL A 57 9.70 -6.48 13.21
N TYR A 58 9.33 -7.69 12.81
CA TYR A 58 8.05 -7.93 12.15
C TYR A 58 7.39 -9.22 12.63
N ARG A 59 6.09 -9.30 12.40
CA ARG A 59 5.32 -10.54 12.55
C ARG A 59 4.30 -10.67 11.44
N VAL A 60 3.96 -11.90 11.11
CA VAL A 60 2.97 -12.23 10.09
C VAL A 60 1.74 -12.84 10.79
N THR A 61 0.58 -12.37 10.35
CA THR A 61 -0.72 -12.94 10.69
C THR A 61 -1.28 -13.59 9.42
N PRO A 62 -1.34 -14.92 9.32
CA PRO A 62 -1.95 -15.60 8.18
C PRO A 62 -3.42 -15.21 7.99
N ASP A 63 -3.93 -15.29 6.76
CA ASP A 63 -5.35 -15.02 6.46
C ASP A 63 -6.26 -15.92 7.32
N GLY A 64 -7.16 -15.30 8.08
CA GLY A 64 -8.04 -16.00 9.03
C GLY A 64 -7.33 -16.66 10.20
N GLY A 65 -6.01 -16.49 10.35
CA GLY A 65 -5.18 -17.07 11.39
C GLY A 65 -4.97 -16.16 12.60
N THR A 66 -4.02 -16.56 13.44
CA THR A 66 -3.56 -15.78 14.59
C THR A 66 -2.18 -15.21 14.33
N ALA A 67 -1.88 -14.06 14.92
CA ALA A 67 -0.58 -13.40 14.78
C ALA A 67 0.56 -14.33 15.24
N GLY A 68 1.58 -14.44 14.41
CA GLY A 68 2.81 -15.16 14.71
C GLY A 68 3.67 -14.44 15.75
N SER A 69 4.80 -15.04 16.09
CA SER A 69 5.80 -14.42 16.94
C SER A 69 6.53 -13.30 16.21
N TRP A 70 7.03 -12.33 16.96
CA TRP A 70 7.90 -11.30 16.41
C TRP A 70 9.25 -11.88 16.00
N THR A 71 9.69 -11.54 14.79
CA THR A 71 10.98 -11.90 14.20
C THR A 71 11.81 -10.63 14.03
N SER A 72 13.10 -10.71 14.29
CA SER A 72 14.03 -9.59 14.15
C SER A 72 14.96 -9.84 12.98
N GLU A 73 15.03 -8.87 12.04
CA GLU A 73 15.89 -8.90 10.87
C GLU A 73 16.85 -7.70 10.90
N VAL A 74 18.14 -7.97 10.75
CA VAL A 74 19.17 -6.93 10.73
C VAL A 74 19.14 -6.22 9.37
N MET A 75 18.93 -4.92 9.39
CA MET A 75 18.90 -4.12 8.15
C MET A 75 20.31 -3.97 7.56
N SER A 76 20.38 -3.89 6.26
CA SER A 76 21.58 -3.64 5.48
C SER A 76 21.59 -2.21 4.94
N PRO A 77 22.75 -1.53 4.85
CA PRO A 77 22.81 -0.23 4.19
C PRO A 77 22.50 -0.37 2.70
N GLY A 78 21.92 0.67 2.12
CA GLY A 78 21.56 0.71 0.71
C GLY A 78 22.73 0.45 -0.22
N THR A 79 22.43 0.04 -1.44
CA THR A 79 23.44 -0.34 -2.44
C THR A 79 24.54 0.71 -2.62
N GLY A 80 25.79 0.27 -2.58
CA GLY A 80 26.98 1.12 -2.73
C GLY A 80 27.41 1.82 -1.44
N THR A 81 26.72 1.60 -0.32
CA THR A 81 27.04 2.17 0.98
C THR A 81 27.53 1.08 1.94
N THR A 82 28.54 1.37 2.71
CA THR A 82 29.05 0.47 3.76
C THR A 82 28.50 0.88 5.12
N ARG A 83 28.38 -0.10 6.04
CA ARG A 83 27.96 0.18 7.42
C ARG A 83 28.81 1.26 8.09
N THR A 84 30.13 1.24 7.89
CA THR A 84 31.06 2.20 8.47
C THR A 84 30.80 3.64 8.01
N GLN A 85 30.35 3.83 6.78
CA GLN A 85 30.01 5.16 6.26
C GLN A 85 28.77 5.75 6.93
N CYS A 86 27.91 4.90 7.49
CA CYS A 86 26.67 5.28 8.14
C CYS A 86 26.80 5.55 9.65
N VAL A 87 28.00 5.49 10.22
CA VAL A 87 28.21 5.75 11.65
C VAL A 87 27.85 7.19 12.01
N LEU A 88 28.32 8.16 11.20
CA LEU A 88 28.13 9.61 11.44
C LEU A 88 27.29 10.28 10.34
N ALA A 89 26.60 9.50 9.53
CA ALA A 89 25.77 10.00 8.45
C ALA A 89 24.43 9.25 8.44
N ALA A 90 23.36 9.96 8.13
CA ALA A 90 22.09 9.32 7.84
C ALA A 90 22.19 8.54 6.52
N CYS A 91 21.84 7.27 6.56
CA CYS A 91 21.89 6.37 5.41
C CYS A 91 20.53 5.70 5.22
N THR A 92 20.27 5.26 3.99
CA THR A 92 19.17 4.34 3.72
C THR A 92 19.55 2.94 4.19
N TRP A 93 18.65 2.31 4.93
CA TRP A 93 18.76 0.94 5.40
C TRP A 93 17.57 0.13 4.88
N THR A 94 17.81 -1.13 4.54
CA THR A 94 16.79 -2.01 3.97
C THR A 94 16.82 -3.38 4.64
N ALA A 95 15.64 -3.98 4.74
CA ALA A 95 15.48 -5.40 5.08
C ALA A 95 14.29 -5.96 4.28
N ASP A 96 14.38 -7.25 3.94
CA ASP A 96 13.34 -7.93 3.18
C ASP A 96 12.49 -8.80 4.11
N ILE A 97 11.20 -8.86 3.83
CA ILE A 97 10.25 -9.81 4.39
C ILE A 97 9.86 -10.72 3.23
N GLU A 98 10.21 -11.99 3.35
CA GLU A 98 10.01 -12.99 2.31
C GLU A 98 8.96 -14.03 2.71
N ASP A 99 8.61 -14.93 1.79
CA ASP A 99 7.74 -16.09 2.03
C ASP A 99 6.35 -15.72 2.58
N LEU A 100 5.81 -14.59 2.14
CA LEU A 100 4.46 -14.17 2.49
C LEU A 100 3.43 -14.88 1.60
N ASP A 101 2.33 -15.28 2.22
CA ASP A 101 1.17 -15.81 1.51
C ASP A 101 0.13 -14.70 1.24
N ARG A 102 -0.76 -14.97 0.29
CA ARG A 102 -1.87 -14.06 0.00
C ARG A 102 -2.87 -14.04 1.13
N GLY A 103 -3.28 -12.86 1.52
CA GLY A 103 -4.15 -12.63 2.68
C GLY A 103 -3.39 -12.37 3.97
N ASP A 104 -2.08 -12.60 4.01
CA ASP A 104 -1.27 -12.31 5.17
C ASP A 104 -1.29 -10.82 5.51
N THR A 105 -1.39 -10.53 6.79
CA THR A 105 -1.16 -9.19 7.33
C THR A 105 0.17 -9.17 8.05
N VAL A 106 1.02 -8.21 7.69
CA VAL A 106 2.34 -8.02 8.30
C VAL A 106 2.30 -6.74 9.14
N GLU A 107 2.74 -6.86 10.39
CA GLU A 107 3.01 -5.73 11.26
C GLU A 107 4.52 -5.63 11.45
N TYR A 108 5.08 -4.43 11.42
CA TYR A 108 6.52 -4.23 11.57
C TYR A 108 6.84 -2.87 12.19
N TYR A 109 7.99 -2.79 12.81
CA TYR A 109 8.59 -1.56 13.34
C TYR A 109 10.11 -1.66 13.27
N MET A 110 10.79 -0.55 13.46
CA MET A 110 12.25 -0.50 13.42
C MET A 110 12.82 -0.05 14.76
N THR A 111 14.00 -0.59 15.08
CA THR A 111 14.78 -0.19 16.24
C THR A 111 16.21 0.14 15.84
N SER A 112 16.82 1.07 16.54
CA SER A 112 18.23 1.38 16.37
C SER A 112 18.81 1.98 17.65
N GLN A 113 20.13 1.89 17.80
CA GLN A 113 20.87 2.42 18.95
C GLN A 113 22.04 3.25 18.45
N ASP A 114 22.50 4.17 19.28
CA ASP A 114 23.76 4.87 19.09
C ASP A 114 24.96 4.09 19.66
N VAL A 115 26.15 4.59 19.38
CA VAL A 115 27.38 4.13 20.02
C VAL A 115 27.59 4.95 21.30
N SER A 116 27.32 4.35 22.46
CA SER A 116 27.62 5.02 23.72
C SER A 116 29.12 5.26 23.88
N ILE A 117 29.56 6.53 23.87
CA ILE A 117 30.95 6.92 24.09
C ILE A 117 31.23 7.19 25.57
N VAL A 118 30.21 7.33 26.39
CA VAL A 118 30.34 7.72 27.79
C VAL A 118 29.39 6.92 28.67
N ALA A 119 29.76 6.75 29.93
CA ALA A 119 29.05 5.98 30.98
C ALA A 119 27.57 6.34 31.23
N SER A 120 26.90 7.07 30.34
CA SER A 120 25.51 7.51 30.45
C SER A 120 24.49 6.55 29.83
N GLY A 121 24.93 5.45 29.23
CA GLY A 121 24.04 4.50 28.59
C GLY A 121 23.96 4.67 27.06
N VAL A 122 23.28 3.77 26.43
CA VAL A 122 22.97 3.74 24.99
C VAL A 122 21.63 4.42 24.77
N ASN A 123 21.56 5.38 23.87
CA ASN A 123 20.28 5.92 23.45
C ASN A 123 19.69 5.02 22.36
N SER A 124 18.41 4.80 22.39
CA SER A 124 17.72 3.93 21.44
C SER A 124 16.43 4.55 20.94
N VAL A 125 16.06 4.20 19.72
CA VAL A 125 14.79 4.56 19.12
C VAL A 125 14.02 3.31 18.75
N THR A 126 12.69 3.38 18.89
CA THR A 126 11.75 2.40 18.36
C THR A 126 10.63 3.18 17.67
N THR A 127 10.34 2.85 16.42
CA THR A 127 9.24 3.50 15.68
C THR A 127 7.87 2.99 16.16
N SER A 128 6.82 3.69 15.75
CA SER A 128 5.47 3.12 15.77
C SER A 128 5.42 1.86 14.91
N THR A 129 4.44 1.01 15.18
CA THR A 129 4.15 -0.16 14.35
C THR A 129 3.36 0.26 13.12
N ASP A 130 3.85 -0.11 11.95
CA ASP A 130 3.16 -0.02 10.66
C ASP A 130 2.63 -1.39 10.26
N SER A 131 1.72 -1.42 9.29
CA SER A 131 1.18 -2.67 8.76
C SER A 131 0.84 -2.57 7.28
N PHE A 132 0.88 -3.72 6.60
CA PHE A 132 0.37 -3.90 5.25
C PHE A 132 -0.23 -5.29 5.09
N THR A 133 -1.07 -5.48 4.05
CA THR A 133 -1.66 -6.77 3.71
C THR A 133 -1.17 -7.22 2.34
N VAL A 134 -0.89 -8.53 2.21
CA VAL A 134 -0.62 -9.19 0.93
C VAL A 134 -1.96 -9.54 0.29
N GLY A 135 -2.43 -8.70 -0.60
CA GLY A 135 -3.73 -8.88 -1.24
C GLY A 135 -3.76 -10.07 -2.22
N ASP A 136 -4.93 -10.63 -2.40
CA ASP A 136 -5.16 -11.62 -3.45
C ASP A 136 -5.66 -10.91 -4.71
N PRO A 137 -4.89 -10.92 -5.81
CA PRO A 137 -5.31 -10.30 -7.08
C PRO A 137 -6.57 -10.94 -7.68
N ASN A 138 -6.93 -12.13 -7.22
CA ASN A 138 -8.14 -12.82 -7.66
C ASN A 138 -9.33 -12.58 -6.73
N LYS A 139 -9.11 -11.95 -5.57
CA LYS A 139 -10.16 -11.64 -4.63
C LYS A 139 -10.95 -10.44 -5.13
N MET A 140 -12.24 -10.66 -5.34
CA MET A 140 -13.15 -9.64 -5.81
C MET A 140 -14.51 -9.76 -5.10
N PHE A 141 -15.16 -8.63 -4.93
CA PHE A 141 -16.55 -8.56 -4.48
C PHE A 141 -17.44 -8.19 -5.67
N ILE A 142 -18.44 -9.01 -5.97
CA ILE A 142 -19.32 -8.83 -7.11
C ILE A 142 -20.73 -8.53 -6.62
N VAL A 143 -21.28 -7.42 -7.08
CA VAL A 143 -22.70 -7.10 -6.96
C VAL A 143 -23.35 -7.31 -8.33
N GLU A 144 -24.33 -8.20 -8.41
CA GLU A 144 -25.04 -8.48 -9.64
C GLU A 144 -26.50 -8.00 -9.55
N TRP A 145 -26.93 -7.26 -10.54
CA TRP A 145 -28.33 -6.95 -10.79
C TRP A 145 -28.79 -7.79 -11.98
N ARG A 146 -29.50 -8.86 -11.66
CA ARG A 146 -29.88 -9.85 -12.64
C ARG A 146 -31.30 -9.61 -13.16
N ASP A 147 -31.43 -9.69 -14.49
CA ASP A 147 -32.73 -9.68 -15.16
C ASP A 147 -33.58 -8.45 -14.80
N MET A 148 -32.91 -7.29 -14.66
CA MET A 148 -33.60 -6.04 -14.32
C MET A 148 -34.47 -5.56 -15.47
N GLN A 149 -35.76 -5.38 -15.21
CA GLN A 149 -36.71 -4.89 -16.20
C GLN A 149 -36.64 -3.36 -16.31
N TYR A 150 -36.58 -2.86 -17.53
CA TYR A 150 -36.69 -1.44 -17.78
C TYR A 150 -38.14 -0.94 -17.62
N THR A 151 -38.24 0.27 -17.10
CA THR A 151 -39.56 0.93 -16.98
C THR A 151 -40.17 1.12 -18.38
N ASN A 152 -41.39 0.67 -18.57
CA ASN A 152 -42.15 0.77 -19.83
C ASN A 152 -41.62 -0.11 -20.98
N SER A 153 -40.85 -1.12 -20.72
CA SER A 153 -40.41 -2.10 -21.71
C SER A 153 -40.42 -3.51 -21.11
N ASN A 154 -40.53 -4.52 -21.97
CA ASN A 154 -40.30 -5.91 -21.60
C ASN A 154 -38.84 -6.31 -21.66
N ASP A 155 -37.98 -5.38 -22.03
CA ASP A 155 -36.56 -5.64 -22.13
C ASP A 155 -35.95 -5.74 -20.74
N ARG A 156 -34.93 -6.58 -20.63
CA ARG A 156 -34.24 -6.89 -19.39
C ARG A 156 -32.75 -6.77 -19.58
N CYS A 157 -32.05 -6.46 -18.51
CA CYS A 157 -30.63 -6.30 -18.51
C CYS A 157 -30.01 -6.91 -17.25
N THR A 158 -28.92 -7.62 -17.41
CA THR A 158 -28.08 -8.07 -16.31
C THR A 158 -26.78 -7.26 -16.33
N TYR A 159 -26.39 -6.73 -15.19
CA TYR A 159 -25.15 -6.00 -15.05
C TYR A 159 -24.51 -6.24 -13.68
N GLN A 160 -23.21 -6.04 -13.61
CA GLN A 160 -22.41 -6.27 -12.41
C GLN A 160 -21.54 -5.07 -12.11
N ALA A 161 -21.32 -4.82 -10.81
CA ALA A 161 -20.20 -4.04 -10.31
C ALA A 161 -19.21 -4.99 -9.64
N VAL A 162 -17.98 -5.01 -10.12
CA VAL A 162 -16.89 -5.85 -9.62
C VAL A 162 -15.89 -4.94 -8.91
N PHE A 163 -15.65 -5.21 -7.64
CA PHE A 163 -14.70 -4.51 -6.80
C PHE A 163 -13.49 -5.41 -6.61
N TYR A 164 -12.34 -4.97 -7.09
CA TYR A 164 -11.09 -5.74 -6.98
C TYR A 164 -10.35 -5.39 -5.71
N ASP A 165 -9.97 -6.41 -4.95
CA ASP A 165 -9.07 -6.26 -3.81
C ASP A 165 -7.69 -5.78 -4.28
N VAL A 166 -6.95 -5.07 -3.43
CA VAL A 166 -5.59 -4.57 -3.67
C VAL A 166 -5.45 -3.50 -4.76
N THR A 167 -6.06 -3.68 -5.94
CA THR A 167 -5.99 -2.64 -6.99
C THR A 167 -6.93 -1.48 -6.72
N ASN A 168 -7.90 -1.67 -5.81
CA ASN A 168 -8.97 -0.71 -5.55
C ASN A 168 -9.71 -0.27 -6.83
N GLU A 169 -9.75 -1.16 -7.82
CA GLU A 169 -10.45 -0.90 -9.08
C GLU A 169 -11.91 -1.32 -8.96
N ILE A 170 -12.76 -0.60 -9.67
CA ILE A 170 -14.17 -0.93 -9.84
C ILE A 170 -14.42 -1.14 -11.33
N GLU A 171 -15.01 -2.27 -11.68
CA GLU A 171 -15.40 -2.57 -13.07
C GLU A 171 -16.91 -2.74 -13.15
N PHE A 172 -17.54 -2.04 -14.10
CA PHE A 172 -18.95 -2.23 -14.44
C PHE A 172 -19.04 -3.11 -15.68
N LYS A 173 -19.69 -4.23 -15.57
CA LYS A 173 -19.90 -5.22 -16.66
C LYS A 173 -21.38 -5.27 -17.04
N TYR A 174 -21.63 -5.32 -18.33
CA TYR A 174 -22.99 -5.41 -18.90
C TYR A 174 -23.08 -6.65 -19.76
N ASP A 175 -24.16 -7.41 -19.59
CA ASP A 175 -24.46 -8.61 -20.37
C ASP A 175 -25.07 -8.25 -21.75
N ASP A 176 -25.04 -9.20 -22.67
CA ASP A 176 -25.63 -9.16 -24.00
C ASP A 176 -27.13 -8.84 -24.00
N SER A 177 -27.82 -9.21 -22.92
CA SER A 177 -29.24 -8.89 -22.74
C SER A 177 -29.52 -7.38 -22.65
N CYS A 178 -28.46 -6.55 -22.40
CA CYS A 178 -28.58 -5.09 -22.37
C CYS A 178 -28.56 -4.46 -23.78
N THR A 179 -29.30 -5.03 -24.73
CA THR A 179 -29.16 -4.72 -26.17
C THR A 179 -29.98 -3.53 -26.64
N ASN A 180 -30.90 -3.01 -25.85
CA ASN A 180 -31.81 -1.97 -26.31
C ASN A 180 -31.43 -0.56 -25.87
N SER A 181 -31.69 0.34 -26.77
CA SER A 181 -31.38 1.77 -26.72
C SER A 181 -32.23 2.49 -25.68
N TYR A 182 -31.82 2.48 -24.42
CA TYR A 182 -32.42 3.33 -23.41
C TYR A 182 -31.61 4.58 -23.16
N ASP A 183 -32.26 5.70 -23.41
CA ASP A 183 -31.70 7.02 -23.56
C ASP A 183 -31.26 7.68 -22.24
N ALA A 184 -31.41 7.03 -21.09
CA ALA A 184 -31.23 7.68 -19.80
C ALA A 184 -30.58 6.79 -18.75
N ALA A 185 -29.42 6.22 -19.03
CA ALA A 185 -28.63 5.55 -18.00
C ALA A 185 -27.45 6.40 -17.54
N THR A 186 -27.30 6.58 -16.24
CA THR A 186 -26.12 7.19 -15.64
C THR A 186 -25.33 6.10 -14.94
N VAL A 187 -24.04 6.01 -15.29
CA VAL A 187 -23.07 5.12 -14.64
C VAL A 187 -22.07 6.00 -13.90
N GLY A 188 -21.86 5.70 -12.66
CA GLY A 188 -20.93 6.45 -11.82
C GLY A 188 -20.91 5.95 -10.39
N PHE A 189 -20.14 6.59 -9.58
CA PHE A 189 -20.06 6.32 -8.14
C PHE A 189 -19.92 7.63 -7.37
N MET A 190 -20.20 7.58 -6.10
CA MET A 190 -20.01 8.69 -5.18
C MET A 190 -19.49 8.18 -3.83
N ASP A 191 -18.84 9.08 -3.11
CA ASP A 191 -18.36 8.79 -1.76
C ASP A 191 -19.52 8.61 -0.76
N GLN A 192 -19.21 8.10 0.40
CA GLN A 192 -20.17 7.89 1.48
C GLN A 192 -20.88 9.19 1.91
N THR A 193 -20.19 10.32 1.80
CA THR A 193 -20.73 11.63 2.18
C THR A 193 -21.63 12.23 1.11
N ARG A 194 -21.64 11.67 -0.09
CA ARG A 194 -22.35 12.15 -1.29
C ARG A 194 -21.91 13.55 -1.74
N THR A 195 -20.73 13.96 -1.33
CA THR A 195 -20.17 15.28 -1.69
C THR A 195 -19.20 15.21 -2.85
N LYS A 196 -18.63 14.04 -3.11
CA LYS A 196 -17.73 13.78 -4.22
C LYS A 196 -18.24 12.58 -5.01
N GLY A 197 -18.21 12.68 -6.31
CA GLY A 197 -18.62 11.59 -7.19
C GLY A 197 -18.06 11.78 -8.58
N GLN A 198 -17.94 10.68 -9.30
CA GLN A 198 -17.53 10.62 -10.69
C GLN A 198 -18.66 10.03 -11.51
N THR A 199 -19.12 10.76 -12.51
CA THR A 199 -19.98 10.21 -13.53
C THR A 199 -19.12 9.74 -14.69
N ILE A 200 -19.15 8.45 -14.98
CA ILE A 200 -18.42 7.83 -16.09
C ILE A 200 -19.18 8.09 -17.38
N ARG A 201 -20.50 7.94 -17.31
CA ARG A 201 -21.39 8.17 -18.43
C ARG A 201 -22.71 8.76 -17.96
N HIS A 202 -23.15 9.78 -18.64
CA HIS A 202 -24.48 10.35 -18.51
C HIS A 202 -25.06 10.51 -19.90
N SER A 203 -26.14 9.80 -20.21
CA SER A 203 -26.80 9.91 -21.51
C SER A 203 -28.02 10.81 -21.43
N THR A 204 -28.06 11.83 -22.26
CA THR A 204 -29.18 12.73 -22.44
C THR A 204 -29.81 12.54 -23.83
N SER A 205 -30.04 11.37 -24.31
CA SER A 205 -30.87 11.08 -25.49
C SER A 205 -30.28 10.42 -26.74
N THR A 206 -28.96 10.24 -26.89
CA THR A 206 -28.46 9.62 -28.15
C THR A 206 -27.22 8.75 -28.04
N GLN A 207 -26.70 8.54 -26.85
CA GLN A 207 -25.54 7.66 -26.68
C GLN A 207 -25.90 6.44 -25.82
N TYR A 208 -26.09 5.38 -26.51
CA TYR A 208 -26.53 4.09 -25.98
C TYR A 208 -25.41 3.37 -25.21
N ILE A 209 -25.78 2.72 -24.09
CA ILE A 209 -25.07 1.51 -23.68
C ILE A 209 -25.50 0.45 -24.72
N THR A 210 -25.22 0.70 -25.99
CA THR A 210 -25.52 -0.22 -27.06
C THR A 210 -24.22 -0.62 -27.70
N GLY A 211 -23.84 -1.82 -27.51
CA GLY A 211 -22.97 -2.49 -28.44
C GLY A 211 -23.70 -3.70 -28.97
N THR A 212 -23.67 -3.89 -30.25
CA THR A 212 -23.87 -5.21 -30.86
C THR A 212 -22.77 -6.20 -30.39
N ASN A 213 -21.94 -5.76 -29.45
CA ASN A 213 -20.95 -6.56 -28.78
C ASN A 213 -20.91 -6.14 -27.29
N PRO A 214 -21.41 -6.95 -26.37
CA PRO A 214 -21.55 -6.67 -24.93
C PRO A 214 -20.23 -6.43 -24.23
N HIS A 215 -19.14 -6.91 -24.80
CA HIS A 215 -17.80 -6.76 -24.23
C HIS A 215 -17.17 -5.38 -24.48
N THR A 216 -17.81 -4.51 -25.27
CA THR A 216 -17.26 -3.19 -25.61
C THR A 216 -17.66 -2.06 -24.65
N ASN A 217 -18.55 -2.32 -23.71
CA ASN A 217 -19.10 -1.30 -22.79
C ASN A 217 -18.74 -1.54 -21.31
N ASN A 218 -17.69 -2.27 -21.04
CA ASN A 218 -17.20 -2.43 -19.67
C ASN A 218 -16.34 -1.23 -19.29
N TYR A 219 -16.65 -0.62 -18.16
CA TYR A 219 -15.93 0.52 -17.61
C TYR A 219 -15.12 0.07 -16.41
N ARG A 220 -13.82 0.32 -16.44
CA ARG A 220 -12.92 0.08 -15.31
C ARG A 220 -12.40 1.41 -14.78
N ILE A 221 -12.44 1.57 -13.48
CA ILE A 221 -12.01 2.76 -12.77
C ILE A 221 -10.93 2.33 -11.81
N SER A 222 -9.78 2.99 -11.86
CA SER A 222 -8.72 2.81 -10.89
C SER A 222 -8.51 4.08 -10.08
N THR A 223 -8.02 3.94 -8.86
CA THR A 223 -7.47 5.08 -8.13
C THR A 223 -6.19 5.51 -8.82
N GLY A 224 -6.14 6.75 -9.29
CA GLY A 224 -4.92 7.34 -9.82
C GLY A 224 -3.81 7.33 -8.77
N SER A 225 -2.58 7.19 -9.19
CA SER A 225 -1.42 7.16 -8.31
C SER A 225 -1.22 8.52 -7.63
N GLY A 226 -1.62 8.66 -6.38
CA GLY A 226 -1.02 9.63 -5.48
C GLY A 226 -1.83 10.84 -5.04
N ASP A 227 -2.94 11.20 -5.67
CA ASP A 227 -3.71 12.39 -5.28
C ASP A 227 -5.17 12.11 -4.86
N GLY A 228 -5.57 10.84 -4.84
CA GLY A 228 -6.94 10.44 -4.54
C GLY A 228 -7.94 10.76 -5.64
N SER A 229 -7.49 11.10 -6.84
CA SER A 229 -8.33 11.23 -8.02
C SER A 229 -8.65 9.87 -8.62
N TRP A 230 -9.87 9.76 -9.16
CA TRP A 230 -10.31 8.55 -9.88
C TRP A 230 -10.16 8.81 -11.38
N GLU A 231 -9.49 7.88 -12.06
CA GLU A 231 -9.42 7.91 -13.52
C GLU A 231 -10.31 6.83 -14.11
N ALA A 232 -11.18 7.21 -15.03
CA ALA A 232 -12.02 6.29 -15.78
C ALA A 232 -11.33 5.91 -17.08
N PHE A 233 -11.07 4.62 -17.27
CA PHE A 233 -10.54 4.09 -18.52
C PHE A 233 -11.65 3.35 -19.26
N ASP A 234 -11.94 3.80 -20.49
CA ASP A 234 -12.71 3.00 -21.44
C ASP A 234 -11.76 1.95 -22.04
N ARG A 235 -11.83 0.74 -21.53
CA ARG A 235 -11.14 -0.39 -22.14
C ARG A 235 -12.07 -1.02 -23.18
N GLY A 236 -11.98 -0.52 -24.39
CA GLY A 236 -12.41 -1.30 -25.53
C GLY A 236 -11.64 -2.61 -25.55
N MET A 237 -12.22 -3.68 -25.03
CA MET A 237 -11.63 -5.00 -25.12
C MET A 237 -11.75 -5.48 -26.58
N THR A 238 -10.72 -5.21 -27.35
CA THR A 238 -10.51 -5.91 -28.62
C THR A 238 -9.91 -7.27 -28.31
N GLY A 239 -10.68 -8.32 -28.42
CA GLY A 239 -10.24 -9.68 -28.68
C GLY A 239 -9.78 -10.49 -27.47
N LEU A 240 -10.57 -11.45 -27.11
CA LEU A 240 -10.16 -12.82 -26.84
C LEU A 240 -10.81 -13.73 -27.87
#